data_567e88de47e7a87fe588254dd0176406
#
_entry.id   567e88de47e7a87fe588254dd0176406
#
_cell.length_a   1.000
_cell.length_b   1.000
_cell.length_c   1.000
_cell.angle_alpha   90.00
_cell.angle_beta   90.00
_cell.angle_gamma   90.00
#
_symmetry.space_group_name_H-M   'P 1'
#
loop_
_entity.id
_entity.type
_entity.pdbx_description
1 polymer ?
#
loop_
_entity_poly.entity_id
_entity_poly.type
_entity_poly.pdbx_seq_one_letter_code
_entity_poly.pdbx_strand_id
1 'polypeptide(L)' 'MPYKITKLKNGKYQVKNIAKNKIISKGTTLVNAKRQIRLLNYIEYGKS' A
#
# COMPACT_ATOMS: atom_id res chain seq x y z
N MET A 1 4.42 -7.67 -7.17
CA MET A 1 4.32 -7.07 -5.84
C MET A 1 2.95 -7.37 -5.25
N PRO A 2 2.89 -7.71 -3.97
CA PRO A 2 1.61 -8.08 -3.34
C PRO A 2 0.73 -6.89 -2.97
N TYR A 3 1.19 -5.68 -3.23
CA TYR A 3 0.46 -4.47 -2.84
C TYR A 3 -0.05 -3.72 -4.05
N LYS A 4 -1.22 -3.12 -3.90
CA LYS A 4 -1.84 -2.36 -4.97
C LYS A 4 -2.36 -1.03 -4.44
N ILE A 5 -2.14 0.04 -5.19
CA ILE A 5 -2.68 1.36 -4.88
C ILE A 5 -3.88 1.62 -5.78
N THR A 6 -4.99 1.98 -5.18
CA THR A 6 -6.23 2.30 -5.90
C THR A 6 -6.64 3.72 -5.58
N LYS A 7 -6.97 4.50 -6.60
CA LYS A 7 -7.45 5.86 -6.42
C LYS A 7 -8.93 5.84 -6.05
N LEU A 8 -9.28 6.54 -4.99
CA LEU A 8 -10.65 6.67 -4.54
C LEU A 8 -11.29 7.93 -5.10
N LYS A 9 -12.62 8.01 -5.00
CA LYS A 9 -13.38 9.10 -5.62
C LYS A 9 -13.06 10.49 -5.06
N ASN A 10 -12.68 10.56 -3.80
CA ASN A 10 -12.42 11.84 -3.14
C ASN A 10 -10.97 12.30 -3.26
N GLY A 11 -10.23 11.75 -4.21
CA GLY A 11 -8.84 12.12 -4.39
C GLY A 11 -7.89 11.44 -3.44
N LYS A 12 -8.41 10.55 -2.63
CA LYS A 12 -7.58 9.75 -1.72
C LYS A 12 -7.14 8.46 -2.39
N TYR A 13 -6.25 7.74 -1.75
CA TYR A 13 -5.74 6.48 -2.27
C TYR A 13 -5.86 5.38 -1.24
N GLN A 14 -5.93 4.16 -1.72
CA GLN A 14 -6.07 2.98 -0.89
C GLN A 14 -4.94 2.01 -1.18
N VAL A 15 -4.32 1.46 -0.14
CA VAL A 15 -3.30 0.44 -0.27
C VAL A 15 -3.88 -0.89 0.15
N LYS A 16 -3.79 -1.87 -0.73
CA LYS A 16 -4.33 -3.20 -0.47
C LYS A 16 -3.24 -4.26 -0.65
N ASN A 17 -3.21 -5.22 0.27
CA ASN A 17 -2.36 -6.39 0.12
C ASN A 17 -3.15 -7.45 -0.64
N ILE A 18 -2.80 -7.67 -1.90
CA ILE A 18 -3.51 -8.58 -2.78
C ILE A 18 -3.32 -10.03 -2.33
N ALA A 19 -2.12 -10.37 -1.90
CA ALA A 19 -1.83 -11.74 -1.48
C ALA A 19 -2.68 -12.18 -0.30
N LYS A 20 -2.89 -11.27 0.65
CA LYS A 20 -3.70 -11.55 1.83
C LYS A 20 -5.12 -11.04 1.72
N ASN A 21 -5.44 -10.38 0.61
CA ASN A 21 -6.75 -9.79 0.37
C ASN A 21 -7.17 -8.89 1.53
N LYS A 22 -6.26 -8.02 1.97
CA LYS A 22 -6.47 -7.18 3.13
C LYS A 22 -6.15 -5.74 2.83
N ILE A 23 -7.01 -4.81 3.27
CA ILE A 23 -6.77 -3.39 3.10
C ILE A 23 -5.84 -2.90 4.20
N ILE A 24 -4.72 -2.30 3.81
CA ILE A 24 -3.72 -1.81 4.74
C ILE A 24 -4.00 -0.35 5.12
N SER A 25 -4.26 0.47 4.12
CA SER A 25 -4.57 1.88 4.32
C SER A 25 -5.73 2.29 3.45
N LYS A 26 -6.63 3.12 3.98
CA LYS A 26 -7.76 3.63 3.24
C LYS A 26 -7.83 5.13 3.47
N GLY A 27 -7.84 5.90 2.37
CA GLY A 27 -7.92 7.35 2.48
C GLY A 27 -6.58 8.02 2.74
N THR A 28 -5.50 7.47 2.20
CA THR A 28 -4.17 8.06 2.32
C THR A 28 -3.81 8.83 1.05
N THR A 29 -2.76 9.63 1.10
CA THR A 29 -2.26 10.32 -0.08
C THR A 29 -1.39 9.37 -0.90
N LEU A 30 -1.19 9.73 -2.18
CA LEU A 30 -0.36 8.90 -3.06
C LEU A 30 1.07 8.80 -2.53
N VAL A 31 1.61 9.90 -2.04
CA VAL A 31 2.97 9.90 -1.49
C VAL A 31 3.06 8.95 -0.29
N ASN A 32 2.10 9.04 0.62
CA ASN A 32 2.11 8.17 1.79
C ASN A 32 1.89 6.71 1.40
N ALA A 33 1.02 6.47 0.42
CA ALA A 33 0.78 5.11 -0.06
C ALA A 33 2.06 4.48 -0.60
N LYS A 34 2.79 5.23 -1.41
CA LYS A 34 4.05 4.74 -1.96
C LYS A 34 5.09 4.48 -0.88
N ARG A 35 5.18 5.37 0.09
CA ARG A 35 6.12 5.21 1.19
C ARG A 35 5.77 3.99 2.03
N GLN A 36 4.50 3.77 2.28
CA GLN A 36 4.05 2.63 3.05
C GLN A 36 4.38 1.31 2.36
N ILE A 37 4.12 1.24 1.06
CA ILE A 37 4.45 0.05 0.28
C ILE A 37 5.95 -0.20 0.31
N ARG A 38 6.75 0.85 0.18
CA ARG A 38 8.19 0.73 0.21
C ARG A 38 8.68 0.16 1.54
N LEU A 39 8.11 0.64 2.64
CA LEU A 39 8.46 0.13 3.96
C LEU A 39 8.06 -1.32 4.13
N LEU A 40 6.86 -1.68 3.68
CA LEU A 40 6.38 -3.05 3.77
C LEU A 40 7.25 -3.99 2.95
N ASN A 41 7.62 -3.59 1.74
CA ASN A 41 8.51 -4.39 0.92
C ASN A 41 9.89 -4.54 1.58
N TYR A 42 10.38 -3.48 2.17
CA TYR A 42 11.66 -3.53 2.86
C TYR A 42 11.63 -4.54 4.00
N ILE A 43 10.56 -4.54 4.78
CA ILE A 43 10.42 -5.47 5.89
C ILE A 43 10.31 -6.90 5.40
N GLU A 44 9.55 -7.13 4.34
CA GLU A 44 9.31 -8.48 3.85
C GLU A 44 10.48 -9.06 3.05
N TYR A 45 11.15 -8.23 2.27
CA TYR A 45 12.18 -8.72 1.35
C TYR A 45 13.59 -8.28 1.72
N GLY A 46 13.73 -7.13 2.33
CA GLY A 46 15.03 -6.61 2.69
C GLY A 46 15.56 -7.14 4.00
N LYS A 47 14.72 -7.80 4.74
CA LYS A 47 15.08 -8.29 6.06
C LYS A 47 15.88 -9.59 6.04
N SER A 48 15.84 -10.25 4.97
CA SER A 48 16.50 -11.56 4.85
C SER A 48 17.99 -11.53 5.19
#